data_ba7a48c78ffd37373fb2256e5f43950c
#
_entry.id   ba7a48c78ffd37373fb2256e5f43950c
#
_cell.length_a   1.000
_cell.length_b   1.000
_cell.length_c   1.000
_cell.angle_alpha   90.00
_cell.angle_beta   90.00
_cell.angle_gamma   90.00
#
_symmetry.space_group_name_H-M   'P 1'
#
loop_
_entity.id
_entity.type
_entity.pdbx_description
1 polymer ?
#
loop_
_entity_poly.entity_id
_entity_poly.type
_entity_poly.pdbx_seq_one_letter_code
_entity_poly.pdbx_strand_id
1 'polypeptide(L)'
;MYVGIIYFLVIIFANTVGAISGMGGGVIIKPVLDAFHFHTLAAISFYSSVAVFTMSIVSTLRQLKNGLTLRIQIALLVSLGSVIGGIAGNSSFEFLLKWFSDEKYVQLIQIVLTIMTLLFAFIYTKFGKERTLQLSHSFWYVITGVFLGFISTLLGIGGGPINVALLMLCFGIPIKEATVYSIITIFFSQAAKLITIAQGSGFGRFDLSLLLYVIPAAVIGGFIGALISGKVSSERVTQIYQVVILLVLLLNVWNGVRLFI
;
A
#
# COMPACT_ATOMS: atom_id res chain seq x y z
N MET A 1 -22.09 -10.21 10.22
CA MET A 1 -21.19 -11.34 10.58
C MET A 1 -20.46 -11.93 9.36
N TYR A 2 -21.17 -12.37 8.31
CA TYR A 2 -20.57 -12.98 7.12
C TYR A 2 -19.53 -12.07 6.42
N VAL A 3 -19.86 -10.80 6.18
CA VAL A 3 -18.95 -9.83 5.56
C VAL A 3 -17.67 -9.64 6.38
N GLY A 4 -17.79 -9.56 7.72
CA GLY A 4 -16.62 -9.43 8.61
C GLY A 4 -15.65 -10.61 8.50
N ILE A 5 -16.15 -11.83 8.35
CA ILE A 5 -15.33 -13.03 8.18
C ILE A 5 -14.57 -12.99 6.84
N ILE A 6 -15.23 -12.55 5.77
CA ILE A 6 -14.55 -12.36 4.46
C ILE A 6 -13.43 -11.35 4.58
N TYR A 7 -13.70 -10.18 5.19
CA TYR A 7 -12.68 -9.16 5.43
C TYR A 7 -11.51 -9.72 6.25
N PHE A 8 -11.81 -10.47 7.31
CA PHE A 8 -10.79 -11.08 8.16
C PHE A 8 -9.83 -11.98 7.36
N LEU A 9 -10.38 -12.91 6.57
CA LEU A 9 -9.59 -13.85 5.78
C LEU A 9 -8.77 -13.15 4.68
N VAL A 10 -9.41 -12.25 3.93
CA VAL A 10 -8.75 -11.48 2.87
C VAL A 10 -7.62 -10.65 3.45
N ILE A 11 -7.84 -9.99 4.59
CA ILE A 11 -6.84 -9.11 5.21
C ILE A 11 -5.66 -9.90 5.77
N ILE A 12 -5.87 -11.04 6.41
CA ILE A 12 -4.76 -11.91 6.86
C ILE A 12 -3.88 -12.28 5.68
N PHE A 13 -4.47 -12.83 4.62
CA PHE A 13 -3.74 -13.24 3.43
C PHE A 13 -2.99 -12.07 2.79
N ALA A 14 -3.70 -10.98 2.52
CA ALA A 14 -3.16 -9.81 1.85
C ALA A 14 -2.03 -9.14 2.65
N ASN A 15 -2.21 -8.99 3.96
CA ASN A 15 -1.19 -8.38 4.82
C ASN A 15 0.02 -9.30 5.05
N THR A 16 -0.17 -10.62 5.06
CA THR A 16 0.95 -11.57 5.10
C THR A 16 1.82 -11.40 3.86
N VAL A 17 1.22 -11.46 2.69
CA VAL A 17 1.93 -11.32 1.41
C VAL A 17 2.50 -9.90 1.25
N GLY A 18 1.72 -8.89 1.63
CA GLY A 18 2.13 -7.48 1.59
C GLY A 18 3.32 -7.16 2.48
N ALA A 19 3.40 -7.77 3.67
CA ALA A 19 4.53 -7.60 4.58
C ALA A 19 5.80 -8.33 4.11
N ILE A 20 5.66 -9.46 3.40
CA ILE A 20 6.81 -10.17 2.79
C ILE A 20 7.40 -9.34 1.65
N SER A 21 6.55 -8.84 0.78
CA SER A 21 6.91 -8.15 -0.46
C SER A 21 7.16 -6.65 -0.29
N GLY A 22 6.80 -6.06 0.86
CA GLY A 22 6.93 -4.63 1.12
C GLY A 22 5.90 -3.75 0.40
N MET A 23 4.93 -4.37 -0.29
CA MET A 23 3.91 -3.63 -1.05
C MET A 23 2.78 -3.09 -0.18
N GLY A 24 2.66 -3.59 1.07
CA GLY A 24 1.44 -3.37 1.85
C GLY A 24 0.30 -4.29 1.38
N GLY A 25 -0.56 -4.70 2.30
CA GLY A 25 -1.69 -5.58 1.97
C GLY A 25 -2.77 -4.90 1.14
N GLY A 26 -2.85 -3.57 1.17
CA GLY A 26 -3.91 -2.82 0.52
C GLY A 26 -3.97 -2.97 -1.00
N VAL A 27 -2.84 -3.27 -1.62
CA VAL A 27 -2.77 -3.55 -3.06
C VAL A 27 -3.59 -4.79 -3.46
N ILE A 28 -3.80 -5.72 -2.53
CA ILE A 28 -4.65 -6.90 -2.69
C ILE A 28 -6.02 -6.65 -2.09
N ILE A 29 -6.08 -6.08 -0.86
CA ILE A 29 -7.33 -5.84 -0.12
C ILE A 29 -8.32 -5.04 -0.98
N LYS A 30 -7.87 -3.89 -1.49
CA LYS A 30 -8.77 -2.98 -2.20
C LYS A 30 -9.40 -3.62 -3.45
N PRO A 31 -8.66 -4.15 -4.45
CA PRO A 31 -9.28 -4.73 -5.63
C PRO A 31 -10.13 -5.96 -5.32
N VAL A 32 -9.80 -6.74 -4.29
CA VAL A 32 -10.62 -7.87 -3.86
C VAL A 32 -11.93 -7.39 -3.25
N LEU A 33 -11.91 -6.39 -2.37
CA LEU A 33 -13.12 -5.85 -1.75
C LEU A 33 -13.96 -5.04 -2.76
N ASP A 34 -13.33 -4.34 -3.70
CA ASP A 34 -14.02 -3.68 -4.82
C ASP A 34 -14.80 -4.70 -5.67
N ALA A 35 -14.25 -5.90 -5.89
CA ALA A 35 -14.93 -6.97 -6.64
C ALA A 35 -16.18 -7.51 -5.93
N PHE A 36 -16.24 -7.45 -4.60
CA PHE A 36 -17.41 -7.90 -3.83
C PHE A 36 -18.54 -6.88 -3.75
N HIS A 37 -18.27 -5.59 -3.95
CA HIS A 37 -19.25 -4.49 -3.90
C HIS A 37 -20.08 -4.43 -2.60
N PHE A 38 -19.51 -4.86 -1.46
CA PHE A 38 -20.24 -4.81 -0.18
C PHE A 38 -20.33 -3.40 0.41
N HIS A 39 -19.42 -2.51 0.04
CA HIS A 39 -19.30 -1.16 0.60
C HIS A 39 -18.93 -0.15 -0.48
N THR A 40 -19.15 1.14 -0.17
CA THR A 40 -18.72 2.26 -1.02
C THR A 40 -17.20 2.29 -1.19
N LEU A 41 -16.74 2.93 -2.26
CA LEU A 41 -15.32 3.11 -2.55
C LEU A 41 -14.57 3.79 -1.39
N ALA A 42 -15.22 4.79 -0.74
CA ALA A 42 -14.68 5.47 0.43
C ALA A 42 -14.50 4.53 1.63
N ALA A 43 -15.48 3.66 1.90
CA ALA A 43 -15.43 2.71 3.02
C ALA A 43 -14.35 1.64 2.79
N ILE A 44 -14.26 1.08 1.58
CA ILE A 44 -13.21 0.11 1.22
C ILE A 44 -11.83 0.75 1.37
N SER A 45 -11.67 1.99 0.89
CA SER A 45 -10.42 2.75 1.04
C SER A 45 -10.06 3.00 2.52
N PHE A 46 -11.04 3.26 3.39
CA PHE A 46 -10.85 3.43 4.83
C PHE A 46 -10.42 2.12 5.49
N TYR A 47 -11.15 1.01 5.30
CA TYR A 47 -10.82 -0.28 5.91
C TYR A 47 -9.46 -0.80 5.44
N SER A 48 -9.14 -0.64 4.15
CA SER A 48 -7.82 -0.94 3.61
C SER A 48 -6.73 -0.12 4.29
N SER A 49 -6.97 1.18 4.51
CA SER A 49 -6.02 2.07 5.19
C SER A 49 -5.77 1.67 6.64
N VAL A 50 -6.83 1.33 7.40
CA VAL A 50 -6.70 0.83 8.79
C VAL A 50 -5.95 -0.50 8.82
N ALA A 51 -6.27 -1.43 7.90
CA ALA A 51 -5.61 -2.73 7.82
C ALA A 51 -4.11 -2.58 7.55
N VAL A 52 -3.74 -1.73 6.58
CA VAL A 52 -2.35 -1.55 6.17
C VAL A 52 -1.57 -0.73 7.20
N PHE A 53 -2.19 0.26 7.83
CA PHE A 53 -1.60 1.01 8.93
C PHE A 53 -1.25 0.08 10.10
N THR A 54 -2.20 -0.73 10.54
CA THR A 54 -2.01 -1.71 11.63
C THR A 54 -0.92 -2.72 11.27
N MET A 55 -0.96 -3.27 10.06
CA MET A 55 0.06 -4.18 9.54
C MET A 55 1.45 -3.53 9.55
N SER A 56 1.55 -2.27 9.14
CA SER A 56 2.84 -1.57 9.06
C SER A 56 3.49 -1.37 10.42
N ILE A 57 2.72 -1.11 11.48
CA ILE A 57 3.23 -1.06 12.87
C ILE A 57 3.85 -2.39 13.25
N VAL A 58 3.05 -3.46 13.17
CA VAL A 58 3.46 -4.81 13.60
C VAL A 58 4.66 -5.31 12.79
N SER A 59 4.59 -5.11 11.47
CA SER A 59 5.64 -5.56 10.54
C SER A 59 6.94 -4.78 10.75
N THR A 60 6.90 -3.46 10.92
CA THR A 60 8.09 -2.65 11.17
C THR A 60 8.77 -3.05 12.47
N LEU A 61 8.00 -3.15 13.57
CA LEU A 61 8.54 -3.58 14.87
C LEU A 61 9.20 -4.96 14.80
N ARG A 62 8.63 -5.87 14.03
CA ARG A 62 9.19 -7.22 13.87
C ARG A 62 10.42 -7.23 12.95
N GLN A 63 10.39 -6.48 11.84
CA GLN A 63 11.49 -6.45 10.87
C GLN A 63 12.74 -5.75 11.41
N LEU A 64 12.60 -4.74 12.27
CA LEU A 64 13.73 -4.13 12.96
C LEU A 64 14.51 -5.15 13.82
N LYS A 65 13.86 -6.21 14.31
CA LYS A 65 14.50 -7.31 15.04
C LYS A 65 15.21 -8.32 14.12
N ASN A 66 15.03 -8.25 12.82
CA ASN A 66 15.65 -9.17 11.84
C ASN A 66 17.10 -8.76 11.46
N GLY A 67 17.69 -7.75 12.12
CA GLY A 67 19.10 -7.37 11.94
C GLY A 67 19.41 -6.60 10.65
N LEU A 68 18.39 -6.05 9.97
CA LEU A 68 18.60 -5.21 8.79
C LEU A 68 19.14 -3.84 9.22
N THR A 69 20.24 -3.42 8.61
CA THR A 69 20.82 -2.07 8.83
C THR A 69 20.12 -1.05 7.96
N LEU A 70 19.26 -0.26 8.57
CA LEU A 70 18.56 0.82 7.86
C LEU A 70 19.31 2.14 8.02
N ARG A 71 19.41 2.89 6.93
CA ARG A 71 19.87 4.29 6.97
C ARG A 71 18.74 5.16 7.48
N ILE A 72 18.81 5.57 8.76
CA ILE A 72 17.77 6.35 9.44
C ILE A 72 17.40 7.62 8.68
N GLN A 73 18.39 8.30 8.08
CA GLN A 73 18.18 9.50 7.29
C GLN A 73 17.23 9.27 6.11
N ILE A 74 17.40 8.18 5.36
CA ILE A 74 16.51 7.84 4.22
C ILE A 74 15.10 7.56 4.74
N ALA A 75 14.98 6.74 5.79
CA ALA A 75 13.69 6.40 6.38
C ALA A 75 12.94 7.66 6.83
N LEU A 76 13.60 8.58 7.55
CA LEU A 76 12.98 9.81 8.04
C LEU A 76 12.57 10.77 6.91
N LEU A 77 13.44 11.02 5.94
CA LEU A 77 13.16 11.99 4.87
C LEU A 77 12.08 11.49 3.91
N VAL A 78 12.11 10.19 3.54
CA VAL A 78 11.05 9.60 2.72
C VAL A 78 9.72 9.60 3.50
N SER A 79 9.76 9.30 4.80
CA SER A 79 8.56 9.32 5.66
C SER A 79 7.96 10.71 5.81
N LEU A 80 8.77 11.75 6.02
CA LEU A 80 8.31 13.14 6.06
C LEU A 80 7.63 13.54 4.75
N GLY A 81 8.26 13.21 3.61
CA GLY A 81 7.64 13.40 2.30
C GLY A 81 6.32 12.65 2.19
N SER A 82 6.26 11.40 2.67
CA SER A 82 5.04 10.58 2.56
C SER A 82 3.86 11.08 3.40
N VAL A 83 4.11 11.78 4.50
CA VAL A 83 3.06 12.48 5.27
C VAL A 83 2.44 13.58 4.41
N ILE A 84 3.25 14.45 3.81
CA ILE A 84 2.78 15.54 2.94
C ILE A 84 2.01 14.96 1.75
N GLY A 85 2.60 13.97 1.08
CA GLY A 85 1.96 13.26 -0.03
C GLY A 85 0.68 12.55 0.39
N GLY A 86 0.67 11.94 1.58
CA GLY A 86 -0.48 11.23 2.13
C GLY A 86 -1.68 12.16 2.35
N ILE A 87 -1.46 13.34 2.91
CA ILE A 87 -2.49 14.38 3.07
C ILE A 87 -3.01 14.82 1.69
N ALA A 88 -2.11 15.19 0.78
CA ALA A 88 -2.47 15.65 -0.54
C ALA A 88 -3.23 14.59 -1.34
N GLY A 89 -2.80 13.32 -1.32
CA GLY A 89 -3.44 12.22 -2.04
C GLY A 89 -4.83 11.90 -1.49
N ASN A 90 -5.01 11.91 -0.15
CA ASN A 90 -6.33 11.73 0.45
C ASN A 90 -7.27 12.91 0.11
N SER A 91 -6.77 14.13 0.18
CA SER A 91 -7.55 15.32 -0.19
C SER A 91 -7.97 15.27 -1.67
N SER A 92 -7.07 14.83 -2.55
CA SER A 92 -7.39 14.62 -3.98
C SER A 92 -8.43 13.52 -4.16
N PHE A 93 -8.36 12.42 -3.41
CA PHE A 93 -9.37 11.35 -3.46
C PHE A 93 -10.75 11.85 -3.03
N GLU A 94 -10.85 12.56 -1.89
CA GLU A 94 -12.11 13.15 -1.43
C GLU A 94 -12.64 14.20 -2.40
N PHE A 95 -11.74 14.97 -3.03
CA PHE A 95 -12.13 15.93 -4.08
C PHE A 95 -12.73 15.23 -5.30
N LEU A 96 -12.09 14.14 -5.78
CA LEU A 96 -12.61 13.35 -6.89
C LEU A 96 -13.98 12.76 -6.58
N LEU A 97 -14.19 12.23 -5.35
CA LEU A 97 -15.49 11.71 -4.93
C LEU A 97 -16.60 12.77 -4.89
N LYS A 98 -16.24 14.03 -4.63
CA LYS A 98 -17.20 15.16 -4.68
C LYS A 98 -17.41 15.69 -6.10
N TRP A 99 -16.36 15.63 -6.93
CA TRP A 99 -16.39 16.16 -8.30
C TRP A 99 -17.22 15.28 -9.25
N PHE A 100 -17.06 13.96 -9.12
CA PHE A 100 -17.79 13.00 -9.93
C PHE A 100 -19.08 12.60 -9.23
N SER A 101 -20.22 12.69 -9.93
CA SER A 101 -21.54 12.27 -9.43
C SER A 101 -21.66 10.75 -9.25
N ASP A 102 -20.84 9.96 -9.96
CA ASP A 102 -20.79 8.50 -9.88
C ASP A 102 -19.38 8.04 -9.44
N GLU A 103 -19.32 7.27 -8.36
CA GLU A 103 -18.08 6.70 -7.83
C GLU A 103 -17.35 5.81 -8.86
N LYS A 104 -18.02 5.30 -9.90
CA LYS A 104 -17.44 4.49 -10.97
C LYS A 104 -16.28 5.20 -11.68
N TYR A 105 -16.41 6.51 -11.94
CA TYR A 105 -15.35 7.28 -12.58
C TYR A 105 -14.09 7.37 -11.70
N VAL A 106 -14.28 7.57 -10.40
CA VAL A 106 -13.17 7.61 -9.44
C VAL A 106 -12.51 6.23 -9.35
N GLN A 107 -13.31 5.17 -9.30
CA GLN A 107 -12.81 3.80 -9.30
C GLN A 107 -12.03 3.49 -10.59
N LEU A 108 -12.51 3.91 -11.75
CA LEU A 108 -11.81 3.75 -13.03
C LEU A 108 -10.45 4.46 -13.04
N ILE A 109 -10.39 5.71 -12.56
CA ILE A 109 -9.14 6.45 -12.41
C ILE A 109 -8.16 5.68 -11.53
N GLN A 110 -8.62 5.19 -10.38
CA GLN A 110 -7.79 4.40 -9.48
C GLN A 110 -7.30 3.09 -10.12
N ILE A 111 -8.16 2.37 -10.86
CA ILE A 111 -7.78 1.15 -11.59
C ILE A 111 -6.70 1.44 -12.61
N VAL A 112 -6.89 2.46 -13.45
CA VAL A 112 -5.91 2.83 -14.51
C VAL A 112 -4.58 3.20 -13.88
N LEU A 113 -4.56 4.08 -12.89
CA LEU A 113 -3.33 4.46 -12.19
C LEU A 113 -2.67 3.27 -11.47
N THR A 114 -3.46 2.37 -10.88
CA THR A 114 -2.94 1.16 -10.27
C THR A 114 -2.28 0.25 -11.31
N ILE A 115 -2.93 0.01 -12.45
CA ILE A 115 -2.35 -0.77 -13.55
C ILE A 115 -1.04 -0.15 -14.03
N MET A 116 -0.98 1.17 -14.22
CA MET A 116 0.25 1.86 -14.66
C MET A 116 1.39 1.67 -13.65
N THR A 117 1.10 1.84 -12.35
CA THR A 117 2.12 1.67 -11.30
C THR A 117 2.58 0.21 -11.15
N LEU A 118 1.67 -0.75 -11.31
CA LEU A 118 1.96 -2.18 -11.31
C LEU A 118 2.85 -2.58 -12.49
N LEU A 119 2.50 -2.12 -13.70
CA LEU A 119 3.29 -2.37 -14.91
C LEU A 119 4.69 -1.80 -14.78
N PHE A 120 4.82 -0.55 -14.34
CA PHE A 120 6.12 0.06 -14.08
C PHE A 120 6.96 -0.79 -13.11
N ALA A 121 6.39 -1.15 -11.96
CA ALA A 121 7.07 -1.93 -10.94
C ALA A 121 7.48 -3.32 -11.43
N PHE A 122 6.63 -3.98 -12.22
CA PHE A 122 6.93 -5.28 -12.83
C PHE A 122 8.07 -5.19 -13.85
N ILE A 123 7.97 -4.26 -14.80
CA ILE A 123 8.99 -4.06 -15.85
C ILE A 123 10.33 -3.73 -15.21
N TYR A 124 10.34 -2.80 -14.24
CA TYR A 124 11.57 -2.42 -13.57
C TYR A 124 12.22 -3.60 -12.82
N THR A 125 11.45 -4.32 -12.00
CA THR A 125 12.02 -5.42 -11.21
C THR A 125 12.41 -6.64 -12.03
N LYS A 126 11.84 -6.81 -13.22
CA LYS A 126 12.16 -7.93 -14.11
C LYS A 126 13.34 -7.61 -15.05
N PHE A 127 13.40 -6.40 -15.61
CA PHE A 127 14.34 -6.04 -16.67
C PHE A 127 15.26 -4.87 -16.33
N GLY A 128 14.92 -4.06 -15.33
CA GLY A 128 15.59 -2.79 -15.04
C GLY A 128 16.31 -2.73 -13.70
N LYS A 129 16.30 -3.79 -12.89
CA LYS A 129 16.82 -3.77 -11.50
C LYS A 129 18.30 -3.40 -11.35
N GLU A 130 19.09 -3.54 -12.42
CA GLU A 130 20.50 -3.12 -12.45
C GLU A 130 20.67 -1.62 -12.73
N ARG A 131 19.64 -0.96 -13.27
CA ARG A 131 19.63 0.47 -13.56
C ARG A 131 19.19 1.22 -12.33
N THR A 132 20.09 1.98 -11.72
CA THR A 132 19.81 2.82 -10.55
C THR A 132 20.29 4.23 -10.80
N LEU A 133 19.51 5.20 -10.31
CA LEU A 133 19.86 6.64 -10.44
C LEU A 133 20.84 7.09 -9.37
N GLN A 134 21.00 6.32 -8.29
CA GLN A 134 21.90 6.59 -7.15
C GLN A 134 21.78 8.01 -6.58
N LEU A 135 20.56 8.52 -6.50
CA LEU A 135 20.27 9.84 -5.98
C LEU A 135 20.62 9.89 -4.49
N SER A 136 21.54 10.76 -4.10
CA SER A 136 22.05 10.85 -2.72
C SER A 136 21.64 12.12 -1.97
N HIS A 137 21.13 13.13 -2.68
CA HIS A 137 20.76 14.39 -2.05
C HIS A 137 19.43 14.26 -1.29
N SER A 138 19.36 14.83 -0.08
CA SER A 138 18.20 14.78 0.83
C SER A 138 16.87 15.22 0.17
N PHE A 139 16.92 16.15 -0.76
CA PHE A 139 15.78 16.63 -1.53
C PHE A 139 15.06 15.48 -2.27
N TRP A 140 15.80 14.56 -2.89
CA TRP A 140 15.21 13.45 -3.64
C TRP A 140 14.52 12.45 -2.74
N TYR A 141 14.99 12.24 -1.50
CA TYR A 141 14.30 11.38 -0.54
C TYR A 141 12.92 11.94 -0.19
N VAL A 142 12.84 13.26 0.05
CA VAL A 142 11.57 13.93 0.37
C VAL A 142 10.62 13.90 -0.83
N ILE A 143 11.08 14.25 -2.04
CA ILE A 143 10.24 14.25 -3.25
C ILE A 143 9.72 12.84 -3.56
N THR A 144 10.58 11.83 -3.49
CA THR A 144 10.15 10.44 -3.65
C THR A 144 9.09 10.08 -2.60
N GLY A 145 9.30 10.46 -1.34
CA GLY A 145 8.33 10.26 -0.27
C GLY A 145 6.98 10.94 -0.57
N VAL A 146 6.98 12.20 -1.01
CA VAL A 146 5.75 12.93 -1.40
C VAL A 146 5.00 12.16 -2.49
N PHE A 147 5.69 11.75 -3.55
CA PHE A 147 5.09 11.00 -4.64
C PHE A 147 4.51 9.66 -4.16
N LEU A 148 5.27 8.88 -3.37
CA LEU A 148 4.84 7.58 -2.86
C LEU A 148 3.64 7.72 -1.91
N GLY A 149 3.65 8.70 -1.01
CA GLY A 149 2.53 8.98 -0.12
C GLY A 149 1.28 9.41 -0.88
N PHE A 150 1.44 10.29 -1.88
CA PHE A 150 0.35 10.76 -2.72
C PHE A 150 -0.35 9.61 -3.46
N ILE A 151 0.41 8.82 -4.20
CA ILE A 151 -0.14 7.68 -4.95
C ILE A 151 -0.78 6.66 -4.01
N SER A 152 -0.11 6.34 -2.90
CA SER A 152 -0.59 5.37 -1.90
C SER A 152 -1.99 5.71 -1.37
N THR A 153 -2.23 6.97 -1.02
CA THR A 153 -3.49 7.41 -0.41
C THR A 153 -4.56 7.75 -1.44
N LEU A 154 -4.18 8.32 -2.60
CA LEU A 154 -5.09 8.56 -3.72
C LEU A 154 -5.70 7.24 -4.23
N LEU A 155 -4.88 6.21 -4.41
CA LEU A 155 -5.34 4.90 -4.87
C LEU A 155 -6.10 4.12 -3.78
N GLY A 156 -5.97 4.50 -2.51
CA GLY A 156 -6.59 3.81 -1.38
C GLY A 156 -6.01 2.42 -1.09
N ILE A 157 -4.84 2.11 -1.66
CA ILE A 157 -4.16 0.81 -1.51
C ILE A 157 -3.13 0.78 -0.38
N GLY A 158 -2.92 1.92 0.28
CA GLY A 158 -2.01 2.01 1.42
C GLY A 158 -0.54 1.75 1.13
N GLY A 159 -0.11 1.96 -0.08
CA GLY A 159 1.21 1.62 -0.60
C GLY A 159 1.06 0.83 -1.89
N GLY A 160 2.13 0.23 -2.33
CA GLY A 160 2.04 -0.60 -3.52
C GLY A 160 3.42 -0.99 -4.05
N PRO A 161 3.44 -1.77 -5.11
CA PRO A 161 4.69 -2.19 -5.74
C PRO A 161 5.56 -1.02 -6.17
N ILE A 162 4.95 0.12 -6.51
CA ILE A 162 5.68 1.33 -6.90
C ILE A 162 6.62 1.83 -5.81
N ASN A 163 6.25 1.67 -4.52
CA ASN A 163 7.10 2.11 -3.41
C ASN A 163 8.45 1.39 -3.43
N VAL A 164 8.41 0.06 -3.50
CA VAL A 164 9.63 -0.77 -3.54
C VAL A 164 10.43 -0.48 -4.81
N ALA A 165 9.77 -0.44 -5.98
CA ALA A 165 10.42 -0.21 -7.27
C ALA A 165 11.12 1.15 -7.33
N LEU A 166 10.49 2.24 -6.85
CA LEU A 166 11.10 3.57 -6.84
C LEU A 166 12.23 3.70 -5.83
N LEU A 167 12.13 3.09 -4.64
CA LEU A 167 13.22 3.07 -3.68
C LEU A 167 14.46 2.36 -4.26
N MET A 168 14.25 1.25 -4.98
CA MET A 168 15.32 0.56 -5.69
C MET A 168 15.90 1.40 -6.83
N LEU A 169 15.05 1.96 -7.69
CA LEU A 169 15.45 2.76 -8.85
C LEU A 169 16.18 4.04 -8.45
N CYS A 170 15.58 4.83 -7.56
CA CYS A 170 16.12 6.16 -7.20
C CYS A 170 17.38 6.07 -6.35
N PHE A 171 17.44 5.10 -5.43
CA PHE A 171 18.47 5.09 -4.39
C PHE A 171 19.40 3.86 -4.43
N GLY A 172 19.16 2.91 -5.36
CA GLY A 172 19.98 1.69 -5.44
C GLY A 172 19.83 0.76 -4.23
N ILE A 173 18.72 0.86 -3.48
CA ILE A 173 18.48 0.08 -2.27
C ILE A 173 18.13 -1.36 -2.66
N PRO A 174 18.78 -2.39 -2.08
CA PRO A 174 18.42 -3.78 -2.33
C PRO A 174 16.97 -4.08 -1.96
N ILE A 175 16.31 -5.01 -2.67
CA ILE A 175 14.88 -5.28 -2.51
C ILE A 175 14.45 -5.57 -1.06
N LYS A 176 15.21 -6.32 -0.29
CA LYS A 176 14.88 -6.63 1.12
C LYS A 176 14.87 -5.38 2.00
N GLU A 177 15.82 -4.47 1.79
CA GLU A 177 15.83 -3.19 2.51
C GLU A 177 14.71 -2.28 1.98
N ALA A 178 14.52 -2.22 0.65
CA ALA A 178 13.46 -1.44 0.03
C ALA A 178 12.07 -1.85 0.53
N THR A 179 11.83 -3.15 0.81
CA THR A 179 10.56 -3.60 1.41
C THR A 179 10.35 -3.01 2.81
N VAL A 180 11.38 -2.90 3.62
CA VAL A 180 11.28 -2.32 4.98
C VAL A 180 11.06 -0.80 4.92
N TYR A 181 11.84 -0.09 4.09
CA TYR A 181 11.61 1.35 3.86
C TYR A 181 10.21 1.63 3.34
N SER A 182 9.70 0.80 2.42
CA SER A 182 8.35 0.90 1.90
C SER A 182 7.31 0.76 3.02
N ILE A 183 7.43 -0.24 3.90
CA ILE A 183 6.50 -0.44 5.02
C ILE A 183 6.52 0.74 5.99
N ILE A 184 7.70 1.30 6.28
CA ILE A 184 7.84 2.50 7.11
C ILE A 184 7.15 3.70 6.43
N THR A 185 7.37 3.89 5.13
CA THR A 185 6.73 4.95 4.34
C THR A 185 5.20 4.79 4.36
N ILE A 186 4.71 3.57 4.23
CA ILE A 186 3.28 3.22 4.32
C ILE A 186 2.71 3.61 5.69
N PHE A 187 3.40 3.29 6.78
CA PHE A 187 2.98 3.68 8.12
C PHE A 187 2.68 5.18 8.19
N PHE A 188 3.61 6.02 7.77
CA PHE A 188 3.46 7.47 7.85
C PHE A 188 2.39 8.02 6.91
N SER A 189 2.31 7.53 5.68
CA SER A 189 1.28 7.97 4.72
C SER A 189 -0.12 7.56 5.16
N GLN A 190 -0.30 6.36 5.72
CA GLN A 190 -1.60 5.90 6.20
C GLN A 190 -1.99 6.58 7.52
N ALA A 191 -1.05 6.85 8.42
CA ALA A 191 -1.27 7.69 9.60
C ALA A 191 -1.80 9.08 9.18
N ALA A 192 -1.12 9.73 8.23
CA ALA A 192 -1.51 11.03 7.71
C ALA A 192 -2.93 10.99 7.11
N LYS A 193 -3.23 9.96 6.31
CA LYS A 193 -4.58 9.76 5.74
C LYS A 193 -5.64 9.59 6.81
N LEU A 194 -5.42 8.73 7.80
CA LEU A 194 -6.39 8.49 8.87
C LEU A 194 -6.62 9.75 9.72
N ILE A 195 -5.57 10.52 10.01
CA ILE A 195 -5.68 11.82 10.69
C ILE A 195 -6.49 12.81 9.84
N THR A 196 -6.23 12.90 8.53
CA THR A 196 -6.98 13.76 7.62
C THR A 196 -8.48 13.40 7.59
N ILE A 197 -8.81 12.10 7.56
CA ILE A 197 -10.20 11.64 7.64
C ILE A 197 -10.82 12.02 8.99
N ALA A 198 -10.10 11.82 10.10
CA ALA A 198 -10.60 12.15 11.45
C ALA A 198 -10.90 13.65 11.61
N GLN A 199 -10.05 14.52 11.08
CA GLN A 199 -10.20 15.97 11.14
C GLN A 199 -11.23 16.52 10.16
N GLY A 200 -11.47 15.82 9.03
CA GLY A 200 -12.39 16.23 7.99
C GLY A 200 -13.77 15.63 8.15
N SER A 201 -14.04 14.55 7.44
CA SER A 201 -15.36 13.89 7.41
C SER A 201 -15.68 13.07 8.66
N GLY A 202 -14.69 12.79 9.50
CA GLY A 202 -14.82 11.93 10.68
C GLY A 202 -14.97 10.44 10.33
N PHE A 203 -14.91 9.59 11.37
CA PHE A 203 -15.07 8.14 11.21
C PHE A 203 -16.52 7.68 11.25
N GLY A 204 -17.46 8.55 11.69
CA GLY A 204 -18.86 8.19 11.90
C GLY A 204 -19.63 7.82 10.62
N ARG A 205 -19.06 8.09 9.43
CA ARG A 205 -19.62 7.67 8.15
C ARG A 205 -19.32 6.22 7.77
N PHE A 206 -18.51 5.52 8.57
CA PHE A 206 -18.10 4.14 8.32
C PHE A 206 -18.64 3.20 9.39
N ASP A 207 -18.88 1.94 9.03
CA ASP A 207 -19.22 0.91 10.01
C ASP A 207 -17.97 0.49 10.80
N LEU A 208 -17.81 1.08 12.00
CA LEU A 208 -16.66 0.81 12.85
C LEU A 208 -16.68 -0.60 13.45
N SER A 209 -17.82 -1.32 13.43
CA SER A 209 -17.91 -2.69 13.92
C SER A 209 -17.02 -3.64 13.12
N LEU A 210 -16.81 -3.36 11.83
CA LEU A 210 -15.90 -4.11 10.97
C LEU A 210 -14.44 -4.04 11.41
N LEU A 211 -14.04 -3.00 12.15
CA LEU A 211 -12.68 -2.88 12.68
C LEU A 211 -12.33 -4.01 13.66
N LEU A 212 -13.33 -4.61 14.31
CA LEU A 212 -13.15 -5.79 15.15
C LEU A 212 -12.62 -7.01 14.37
N TYR A 213 -12.84 -7.05 13.06
CA TYR A 213 -12.30 -8.08 12.16
C TYR A 213 -11.02 -7.58 11.48
N VAL A 214 -11.00 -6.34 11.03
CA VAL A 214 -9.90 -5.73 10.25
C VAL A 214 -8.61 -5.65 11.08
N ILE A 215 -8.68 -5.13 12.31
CA ILE A 215 -7.49 -4.89 13.14
C ILE A 215 -6.81 -6.21 13.55
N PRO A 216 -7.51 -7.21 14.13
CA PRO A 216 -6.88 -8.48 14.47
C PRO A 216 -6.30 -9.21 13.25
N ALA A 217 -7.03 -9.20 12.12
CA ALA A 217 -6.52 -9.77 10.87
C ALA A 217 -5.23 -9.11 10.40
N ALA A 218 -5.16 -7.78 10.50
CA ALA A 218 -3.98 -7.01 10.11
C ALA A 218 -2.77 -7.28 11.03
N VAL A 219 -3.01 -7.44 12.33
CA VAL A 219 -1.96 -7.82 13.30
C VAL A 219 -1.41 -9.21 12.96
N ILE A 220 -2.29 -10.19 12.78
CA ILE A 220 -1.90 -11.58 12.45
C ILE A 220 -1.13 -11.62 11.13
N GLY A 221 -1.70 -11.04 10.06
CA GLY A 221 -1.06 -11.03 8.74
C GLY A 221 0.28 -10.30 8.73
N GLY A 222 0.35 -9.13 9.37
CA GLY A 222 1.59 -8.35 9.49
C GLY A 222 2.69 -9.08 10.26
N PHE A 223 2.34 -9.75 11.35
CA PHE A 223 3.28 -10.54 12.15
C PHE A 223 3.81 -11.75 11.38
N ILE A 224 2.92 -12.56 10.79
CA ILE A 224 3.30 -13.74 10.00
C ILE A 224 4.16 -13.33 8.81
N GLY A 225 3.73 -12.31 8.06
CA GLY A 225 4.48 -11.83 6.91
C GLY A 225 5.87 -11.32 7.24
N ALA A 226 6.03 -10.56 8.34
CA ALA A 226 7.33 -10.08 8.79
C ALA A 226 8.25 -11.21 9.29
N LEU A 227 7.70 -12.26 9.91
CA LEU A 227 8.44 -13.47 10.29
C LEU A 227 8.99 -14.19 9.05
N ILE A 228 8.14 -14.38 8.04
CA ILE A 228 8.53 -15.06 6.79
C ILE A 228 9.55 -14.19 6.04
N SER A 229 9.33 -12.87 5.92
CA SER A 229 10.24 -11.94 5.25
C SER A 229 11.67 -12.02 5.79
N GLY A 230 11.83 -12.19 7.10
CA GLY A 230 13.16 -12.36 7.72
C GLY A 230 13.90 -13.64 7.30
N LYS A 231 13.17 -14.69 6.91
CA LYS A 231 13.71 -16.02 6.60
C LYS A 231 13.91 -16.29 5.10
N VAL A 232 13.23 -15.56 4.23
CA VAL A 232 13.31 -15.78 2.77
C VAL A 232 14.47 -14.99 2.14
N SER A 233 15.04 -15.54 1.06
CA SER A 233 16.10 -14.87 0.30
C SER A 233 15.56 -13.69 -0.54
N SER A 234 16.45 -12.81 -0.99
CA SER A 234 16.10 -11.68 -1.86
C SER A 234 15.43 -12.13 -3.16
N GLU A 235 15.88 -13.25 -3.72
CA GLU A 235 15.31 -13.83 -4.95
C GLU A 235 13.86 -14.27 -4.73
N ARG A 236 13.58 -14.94 -3.62
CA ARG A 236 12.21 -15.35 -3.27
C ARG A 236 11.30 -14.17 -2.99
N VAL A 237 11.81 -13.12 -2.33
CA VAL A 237 11.06 -11.86 -2.16
C VAL A 237 10.71 -11.27 -3.52
N THR A 238 11.67 -11.23 -4.46
CA THR A 238 11.44 -10.75 -5.83
C THR A 238 10.39 -11.59 -6.56
N GLN A 239 10.44 -12.91 -6.45
CA GLN A 239 9.46 -13.81 -7.07
C GLN A 239 8.05 -13.59 -6.52
N ILE A 240 7.91 -13.56 -5.17
CA ILE A 240 6.62 -13.28 -4.51
C ILE A 240 6.09 -11.92 -4.97
N TYR A 241 6.94 -10.90 -4.98
CA TYR A 241 6.61 -9.55 -5.43
C TYR A 241 6.06 -9.55 -6.87
N GLN A 242 6.73 -10.20 -7.81
CA GLN A 242 6.32 -10.28 -9.22
C GLN A 242 5.02 -11.06 -9.41
N VAL A 243 4.86 -12.19 -8.72
CA VAL A 243 3.62 -13.00 -8.78
C VAL A 243 2.43 -12.19 -8.26
N VAL A 244 2.62 -11.49 -7.15
CA VAL A 244 1.54 -10.64 -6.59
C VAL A 244 1.16 -9.52 -7.55
N ILE A 245 2.13 -8.86 -8.19
CA ILE A 245 1.84 -7.83 -9.19
C ILE A 245 0.97 -8.39 -10.31
N LEU A 246 1.30 -9.57 -10.84
CA LEU A 246 0.52 -10.19 -11.92
C LEU A 246 -0.90 -10.53 -11.48
N LEU A 247 -1.08 -11.10 -10.27
CA LEU A 247 -2.41 -11.42 -9.73
C LEU A 247 -3.25 -10.15 -9.54
N VAL A 248 -2.65 -9.10 -8.97
CA VAL A 248 -3.36 -7.83 -8.74
C VAL A 248 -3.65 -7.12 -10.07
N LEU A 249 -2.78 -7.23 -11.06
CA LEU A 249 -3.01 -6.73 -12.42
C LEU A 249 -4.26 -7.37 -13.02
N LEU A 250 -4.36 -8.71 -12.96
CA LEU A 250 -5.52 -9.45 -13.45
C LEU A 250 -6.81 -9.03 -12.73
N LEU A 251 -6.76 -8.88 -11.40
CA LEU A 251 -7.91 -8.41 -10.60
C LEU A 251 -8.34 -6.99 -10.99
N ASN A 252 -7.40 -6.06 -11.21
CA ASN A 252 -7.73 -4.69 -11.61
C ASN A 252 -8.32 -4.65 -13.03
N VAL A 253 -7.77 -5.43 -13.96
CA VAL A 253 -8.35 -5.54 -15.32
C VAL A 253 -9.77 -6.09 -15.24
N TRP A 254 -9.99 -7.15 -14.45
CA TRP A 254 -11.32 -7.72 -14.22
C TRP A 254 -12.30 -6.68 -13.64
N ASN A 255 -11.89 -5.97 -12.58
CA ASN A 255 -12.71 -4.92 -11.99
C ASN A 255 -13.02 -3.80 -12.99
N GLY A 256 -12.03 -3.40 -13.81
CA GLY A 256 -12.23 -2.39 -14.85
C GLY A 256 -13.26 -2.83 -15.90
N VAL A 257 -13.20 -4.08 -16.36
CA VAL A 257 -14.19 -4.63 -17.31
C VAL A 257 -15.59 -4.65 -16.70
N ARG A 258 -15.71 -5.07 -15.43
CA ARG A 258 -17.02 -5.14 -14.73
C ARG A 258 -17.69 -3.78 -14.51
N LEU A 259 -16.96 -2.66 -14.56
CA LEU A 259 -17.56 -1.33 -14.48
C LEU A 259 -18.39 -0.97 -15.71
N PHE A 260 -18.19 -1.66 -16.84
CA PHE A 260 -18.85 -1.37 -18.12
C PHE A 260 -19.87 -2.45 -18.53
N ILE A 261 -19.94 -3.55 -17.79
CA ILE A 261 -20.93 -4.62 -17.95
C ILE A 261 -22.01 -4.48 -16.86
#